data_576d4e570f30c926bb1c8603cf75f987
#
_entry.id   576d4e570f30c926bb1c8603cf75f987
#
_cell.length_a   1.000
_cell.length_b   1.000
_cell.length_c   1.000
_cell.angle_alpha   90.00
_cell.angle_beta   90.00
_cell.angle_gamma   90.00
#
_symmetry.space_group_name_H-M   'P 1'
#
loop_
_entity.id
_entity.type
_entity.pdbx_description
1 polymer ?
#
loop_
_entity_poly.entity_id
_entity_poly.type
_entity_poly.pdbx_seq_one_letter_code
_entity_poly.pdbx_strand_id
1 'polypeptide(L)'
;MALSTACIGKYEQLPKPAPGGYFCKNDVSQDPLVWFQRGIVDFIVPMIYYKDGHFNYYIADWAKRIAPHGPIIAGLGVYRLYDNSRWQLQDIYNQLDTVAHYGLPGVSYYRAEQFLQMYDQLPAERQDQLLLPTRRPAFGAEPRIPFGLAKVEEIIDQGEHLTISWGYDLQEPTGHTFNLYYRLYGSHLDCPLVLLGQSLAGRSATISRDFLPE
;
A
#
# COMPACT_ATOMS: atom_id res chain seq x y z
N MET A 1 3.98 10.74 -2.43
CA MET A 1 4.25 9.80 -1.30
C MET A 1 2.94 9.08 -1.00
N ALA A 2 2.94 7.73 -0.96
CA ALA A 2 1.74 6.99 -0.59
C ALA A 2 1.63 6.91 0.94
N LEU A 3 0.43 7.13 1.49
CA LEU A 3 0.12 7.00 2.90
C LEU A 3 -0.68 5.73 3.15
N SER A 4 -0.22 4.91 4.07
CA SER A 4 -0.92 3.69 4.48
C SER A 4 -1.12 3.62 5.98
N THR A 5 -2.04 2.77 6.39
CA THR A 5 -2.24 2.44 7.79
C THR A 5 -2.47 0.94 7.97
N ALA A 6 -1.89 0.39 9.06
CA ALA A 6 -2.26 -0.92 9.56
C ALA A 6 -3.41 -0.75 10.56
N CYS A 7 -4.52 -1.43 10.32
CA CYS A 7 -5.69 -1.38 11.22
C CYS A 7 -6.06 -2.78 11.71
N ILE A 8 -6.95 -2.83 12.69
CA ILE A 8 -7.44 -4.10 13.25
C ILE A 8 -8.11 -4.94 12.14
N GLY A 9 -7.79 -6.22 12.08
CA GLY A 9 -8.26 -7.13 11.02
C GLY A 9 -9.75 -7.48 11.03
N LYS A 10 -10.47 -7.19 12.12
CA LYS A 10 -11.93 -7.30 12.22
C LYS A 10 -12.53 -5.91 12.03
N TYR A 11 -13.19 -5.65 10.90
CA TYR A 11 -13.75 -4.30 10.65
C TYR A 11 -14.90 -3.97 11.60
N GLU A 12 -15.98 -4.72 11.51
CA GLU A 12 -17.16 -4.63 12.39
C GLU A 12 -17.57 -6.00 12.89
N GLN A 13 -18.47 -6.04 13.86
CA GLN A 13 -18.98 -7.30 14.38
C GLN A 13 -19.70 -8.08 13.29
N LEU A 14 -19.30 -9.31 13.13
CA LEU A 14 -19.91 -10.30 12.24
C LEU A 14 -20.60 -11.40 13.06
N PRO A 15 -21.55 -12.15 12.48
CA PRO A 15 -22.34 -13.15 13.21
C PRO A 15 -21.53 -14.23 13.93
N LYS A 16 -20.33 -14.58 13.41
CA LYS A 16 -19.45 -15.60 13.99
C LYS A 16 -18.01 -15.08 14.09
N PRO A 17 -17.72 -14.10 14.97
CA PRO A 17 -16.39 -13.55 15.08
C PRO A 17 -15.40 -14.57 15.66
N ALA A 18 -14.12 -14.46 15.27
CA ALA A 18 -13.03 -15.14 15.97
C ALA A 18 -12.99 -14.67 17.44
N PRO A 19 -12.69 -15.56 18.39
CA PRO A 19 -12.63 -15.20 19.79
C PRO A 19 -11.51 -14.18 20.05
N GLY A 20 -11.73 -13.30 21.03
CA GLY A 20 -10.79 -12.27 21.46
C GLY A 20 -10.50 -11.17 20.42
N GLY A 21 -9.66 -10.21 20.78
CA GLY A 21 -9.28 -9.06 19.97
C GLY A 21 -10.39 -8.02 19.80
N TYR A 22 -10.06 -6.93 19.13
CA TYR A 22 -10.90 -5.76 18.95
C TYR A 22 -11.52 -5.71 17.56
N PHE A 23 -12.65 -5.03 17.44
CA PHE A 23 -13.22 -4.59 16.17
C PHE A 23 -12.69 -3.20 15.82
N CYS A 24 -12.26 -3.05 14.58
CA CYS A 24 -11.64 -1.85 14.03
C CYS A 24 -12.47 -0.61 14.31
N LYS A 25 -13.74 -0.62 13.90
CA LYS A 25 -14.62 0.52 13.99
C LYS A 25 -15.21 0.71 15.40
N ASN A 26 -15.72 -0.36 16.01
CA ASN A 26 -16.51 -0.25 17.21
C ASN A 26 -15.67 -0.10 18.49
N ASP A 27 -14.53 -0.81 18.57
CA ASP A 27 -13.76 -0.86 19.82
C ASP A 27 -12.60 0.15 19.85
N VAL A 28 -12.00 0.44 18.66
CA VAL A 28 -10.81 1.29 18.60
C VAL A 28 -10.97 2.51 17.69
N SER A 29 -12.20 2.80 17.25
CA SER A 29 -12.56 3.98 16.46
C SER A 29 -11.75 4.14 15.16
N GLN A 30 -11.27 3.04 14.58
CA GLN A 30 -10.64 3.03 13.27
C GLN A 30 -11.73 2.79 12.21
N ASP A 31 -11.99 3.78 11.35
CA ASP A 31 -12.95 3.63 10.25
C ASP A 31 -12.27 3.80 8.89
N PRO A 32 -11.68 2.71 8.35
CA PRO A 32 -10.99 2.71 7.06
C PRO A 32 -11.89 3.08 5.88
N LEU A 33 -13.19 2.83 5.96
CA LEU A 33 -14.13 3.28 4.94
C LEU A 33 -14.17 4.80 4.84
N VAL A 34 -14.29 5.47 5.98
CA VAL A 34 -14.27 6.94 6.05
C VAL A 34 -12.92 7.49 5.59
N TRP A 35 -11.81 6.82 5.92
CA TRP A 35 -10.48 7.26 5.51
C TRP A 35 -10.31 7.24 3.98
N PHE A 36 -10.79 6.18 3.30
CA PHE A 36 -10.82 6.16 1.84
C PHE A 36 -11.75 7.21 1.25
N GLN A 37 -12.96 7.33 1.77
CA GLN A 37 -13.95 8.31 1.28
C GLN A 37 -13.45 9.76 1.38
N ARG A 38 -12.61 10.05 2.37
CA ARG A 38 -12.01 11.36 2.58
C ARG A 38 -10.63 11.52 1.94
N GLY A 39 -10.11 10.50 1.25
CA GLY A 39 -8.79 10.55 0.63
C GLY A 39 -7.63 10.68 1.64
N ILE A 40 -7.83 10.21 2.89
CA ILE A 40 -6.80 10.32 3.94
C ILE A 40 -5.68 9.31 3.73
N VAL A 41 -5.99 8.13 3.17
CA VAL A 41 -5.04 7.04 2.95
C VAL A 41 -5.11 6.55 1.51
N ASP A 42 -3.97 6.10 0.99
CA ASP A 42 -3.86 5.53 -0.36
C ASP A 42 -4.13 4.02 -0.37
N PHE A 43 -3.76 3.32 0.71
CA PHE A 43 -4.08 1.92 0.91
C PHE A 43 -4.13 1.55 2.40
N ILE A 44 -4.74 0.42 2.72
CA ILE A 44 -4.92 -0.07 4.09
C ILE A 44 -4.39 -1.49 4.21
N VAL A 45 -3.76 -1.77 5.35
CA VAL A 45 -3.21 -3.10 5.68
C VAL A 45 -3.95 -3.64 6.92
N PRO A 46 -5.10 -4.31 6.77
CA PRO A 46 -5.78 -4.94 7.90
C PRO A 46 -4.96 -6.10 8.46
N MET A 47 -4.73 -6.12 9.76
CA MET A 47 -3.95 -7.14 10.48
C MET A 47 -4.80 -8.40 10.70
N ILE A 48 -4.94 -9.24 9.65
CA ILE A 48 -5.81 -10.43 9.67
C ILE A 48 -4.99 -11.66 10.09
N TYR A 49 -4.53 -11.67 11.34
CA TYR A 49 -3.66 -12.70 11.91
C TYR A 49 -4.44 -13.90 12.46
N TYR A 50 -5.39 -14.38 11.66
CA TYR A 50 -6.22 -15.54 11.92
C TYR A 50 -5.91 -16.63 10.87
N LYS A 51 -6.26 -17.88 11.15
CA LYS A 51 -6.11 -18.96 10.17
C LYS A 51 -7.46 -19.57 9.80
N ASP A 52 -7.45 -20.41 8.77
CA ASP A 52 -8.59 -21.21 8.30
C ASP A 52 -9.84 -20.36 8.01
N GLY A 53 -10.99 -20.84 8.44
CA GLY A 53 -12.27 -20.22 8.20
C GLY A 53 -12.39 -18.79 8.72
N HIS A 54 -11.69 -18.41 9.78
CA HIS A 54 -11.71 -17.02 10.29
C HIS A 54 -10.97 -16.07 9.35
N PHE A 55 -9.83 -16.49 8.78
CA PHE A 55 -9.14 -15.68 7.79
C PHE A 55 -10.03 -15.41 6.59
N ASN A 56 -10.58 -16.49 5.98
CA ASN A 56 -11.46 -16.38 4.83
C ASN A 56 -12.68 -15.50 5.12
N TYR A 57 -13.23 -15.61 6.32
CA TYR A 57 -14.39 -14.85 6.73
C TYR A 57 -14.13 -13.33 6.80
N TYR A 58 -12.98 -12.93 7.36
CA TYR A 58 -12.61 -11.52 7.43
C TYR A 58 -12.14 -10.97 6.08
N ILE A 59 -11.36 -11.73 5.31
CA ILE A 59 -10.95 -11.31 3.95
C ILE A 59 -12.19 -11.08 3.07
N ALA A 60 -13.19 -11.96 3.12
CA ALA A 60 -14.43 -11.76 2.39
C ALA A 60 -15.15 -10.47 2.78
N ASP A 61 -15.18 -10.17 4.07
CA ASP A 61 -15.78 -8.94 4.59
C ASP A 61 -15.05 -7.69 4.12
N TRP A 62 -13.70 -7.67 4.22
CA TRP A 62 -12.87 -6.58 3.71
C TRP A 62 -13.00 -6.40 2.20
N ALA A 63 -12.96 -7.47 1.43
CA ALA A 63 -13.11 -7.44 -0.01
C ALA A 63 -14.47 -6.89 -0.45
N LYS A 64 -15.53 -7.26 0.25
CA LYS A 64 -16.89 -6.81 -0.08
C LYS A 64 -17.17 -5.37 0.33
N ARG A 65 -16.77 -4.98 1.53
CA ARG A 65 -17.19 -3.70 2.12
C ARG A 65 -16.21 -2.56 1.92
N ILE A 66 -14.91 -2.84 1.94
CA ILE A 66 -13.87 -1.81 1.97
C ILE A 66 -13.11 -1.73 0.65
N ALA A 67 -12.74 -2.86 0.03
CA ALA A 67 -11.98 -2.85 -1.22
C ALA A 67 -12.62 -2.08 -2.39
N PRO A 68 -13.96 -1.94 -2.51
CA PRO A 68 -14.55 -1.05 -3.53
C PRO A 68 -14.19 0.43 -3.37
N HIS A 69 -13.68 0.85 -2.21
CA HIS A 69 -13.34 2.24 -1.92
C HIS A 69 -11.84 2.53 -2.01
N GLY A 70 -10.98 1.51 -2.00
CA GLY A 70 -9.55 1.66 -2.12
C GLY A 70 -8.77 0.35 -1.92
N PRO A 71 -7.47 0.34 -2.23
CA PRO A 71 -6.65 -0.87 -2.18
C PRO A 71 -6.50 -1.44 -0.77
N ILE A 72 -6.74 -2.74 -0.62
CA ILE A 72 -6.52 -3.51 0.60
C ILE A 72 -5.33 -4.45 0.39
N ILE A 73 -4.30 -4.30 1.19
CA ILE A 73 -3.15 -5.20 1.25
C ILE A 73 -3.33 -6.10 2.48
N ALA A 74 -3.59 -7.38 2.28
CA ALA A 74 -3.88 -8.27 3.41
C ALA A 74 -2.66 -8.45 4.33
N GLY A 75 -2.79 -8.11 5.61
CA GLY A 75 -1.76 -8.33 6.62
C GLY A 75 -1.76 -9.78 7.11
N LEU A 76 -0.69 -10.52 6.85
CA LEU A 76 -0.49 -11.91 7.22
C LEU A 76 0.45 -12.04 8.41
N GLY A 77 0.06 -12.81 9.41
CA GLY A 77 0.82 -12.99 10.65
C GLY A 77 1.83 -14.13 10.58
N VAL A 78 2.89 -14.04 9.78
CA VAL A 78 3.89 -15.13 9.64
C VAL A 78 4.64 -15.46 10.94
N TYR A 79 4.67 -14.55 11.92
CA TYR A 79 5.23 -14.82 13.24
C TYR A 79 4.51 -15.98 13.96
N ARG A 80 3.27 -16.27 13.58
CA ARG A 80 2.48 -17.40 14.10
C ARG A 80 3.08 -18.77 13.79
N LEU A 81 3.95 -18.87 12.80
CA LEU A 81 4.71 -20.10 12.50
C LEU A 81 5.70 -20.47 13.62
N TYR A 82 6.10 -19.48 14.43
CA TYR A 82 7.15 -19.58 15.43
C TYR A 82 6.67 -19.36 16.86
N ASP A 83 5.36 -19.16 17.04
CA ASP A 83 4.74 -19.12 18.36
C ASP A 83 4.03 -20.46 18.68
N ASN A 84 3.35 -20.51 19.82
CA ASN A 84 2.63 -21.70 20.25
C ASN A 84 1.26 -21.93 19.54
N SER A 85 0.98 -21.21 18.45
CA SER A 85 -0.32 -21.24 17.78
C SER A 85 -0.54 -22.41 16.83
N ARG A 86 0.47 -23.26 16.66
CA ARG A 86 0.45 -24.46 15.78
C ARG A 86 0.14 -24.13 14.30
N TRP A 87 0.58 -22.97 13.81
CA TRP A 87 0.50 -22.66 12.41
C TRP A 87 1.55 -23.45 11.61
N GLN A 88 1.18 -23.77 10.38
CA GLN A 88 2.05 -24.43 9.41
C GLN A 88 2.25 -23.53 8.20
N LEU A 89 3.31 -23.76 7.45
CA LEU A 89 3.59 -23.01 6.23
C LEU A 89 2.41 -23.10 5.22
N GLN A 90 1.71 -24.23 5.18
CA GLN A 90 0.53 -24.42 4.34
C GLN A 90 -0.60 -23.40 4.69
N ASP A 91 -0.70 -22.99 5.96
CA ASP A 91 -1.69 -21.97 6.35
C ASP A 91 -1.41 -20.65 5.65
N ILE A 92 -0.13 -20.28 5.48
CA ILE A 92 0.27 -19.06 4.74
C ILE A 92 -0.07 -19.19 3.26
N TYR A 93 0.20 -20.34 2.61
CA TYR A 93 -0.17 -20.54 1.21
C TYR A 93 -1.68 -20.51 1.01
N ASN A 94 -2.47 -21.12 1.88
CA ASN A 94 -3.93 -21.05 1.83
C ASN A 94 -4.45 -19.61 1.97
N GLN A 95 -3.76 -18.78 2.77
CA GLN A 95 -4.07 -17.35 2.89
C GLN A 95 -3.75 -16.59 1.60
N LEU A 96 -2.61 -16.87 0.95
CA LEU A 96 -2.27 -16.28 -0.36
C LEU A 96 -3.31 -16.62 -1.42
N ASP A 97 -3.72 -17.89 -1.50
CA ASP A 97 -4.76 -18.33 -2.43
C ASP A 97 -6.10 -17.65 -2.15
N THR A 98 -6.43 -17.45 -0.88
CA THR A 98 -7.65 -16.72 -0.47
C THR A 98 -7.58 -15.25 -0.89
N VAL A 99 -6.45 -14.58 -0.67
CA VAL A 99 -6.24 -13.18 -1.08
C VAL A 99 -6.38 -13.04 -2.60
N ALA A 100 -5.78 -13.96 -3.36
CA ALA A 100 -5.88 -14.00 -4.82
C ALA A 100 -7.33 -14.27 -5.28
N HIS A 101 -8.05 -15.21 -4.62
CA HIS A 101 -9.45 -15.52 -4.92
C HIS A 101 -10.36 -14.29 -4.80
N TYR A 102 -10.14 -13.44 -3.81
CA TYR A 102 -10.89 -12.18 -3.63
C TYR A 102 -10.36 -11.02 -4.46
N GLY A 103 -9.35 -11.23 -5.29
CA GLY A 103 -8.78 -10.19 -6.17
C GLY A 103 -8.13 -9.03 -5.41
N LEU A 104 -7.68 -9.24 -4.19
CA LEU A 104 -6.95 -8.22 -3.45
C LEU A 104 -5.55 -8.04 -4.03
N PRO A 105 -5.03 -6.80 -4.08
CA PRO A 105 -3.84 -6.46 -4.85
C PRO A 105 -2.52 -6.97 -4.25
N GLY A 106 -2.51 -7.45 -3.00
CA GLY A 106 -1.28 -7.93 -2.40
C GLY A 106 -1.39 -8.31 -0.93
N VAL A 107 -0.24 -8.65 -0.37
CA VAL A 107 -0.10 -9.03 1.04
C VAL A 107 1.06 -8.28 1.70
N SER A 108 1.00 -8.16 3.02
CA SER A 108 2.06 -7.65 3.87
C SER A 108 2.34 -8.68 4.97
N TYR A 109 3.59 -9.11 5.09
CA TYR A 109 3.98 -10.11 6.08
C TYR A 109 4.41 -9.45 7.39
N TYR A 110 3.81 -9.82 8.49
CA TYR A 110 4.19 -9.40 9.81
C TYR A 110 4.74 -10.61 10.59
N ARG A 111 6.01 -10.61 11.02
CA ARG A 111 6.96 -9.50 10.89
C ARG A 111 8.18 -9.92 10.09
N ALA A 112 9.01 -8.95 9.70
CA ALA A 112 10.14 -9.15 8.79
C ALA A 112 11.13 -10.25 9.26
N GLU A 113 11.49 -10.29 10.54
CA GLU A 113 12.39 -11.29 11.10
C GLU A 113 11.90 -12.73 10.82
N GLN A 114 10.64 -13.04 11.16
CA GLN A 114 10.07 -14.36 10.94
C GLN A 114 9.80 -14.64 9.46
N PHE A 115 9.50 -13.59 8.68
CA PHE A 115 9.41 -13.75 7.24
C PHE A 115 10.75 -14.18 6.63
N LEU A 116 11.84 -13.51 6.97
CA LEU A 116 13.18 -13.88 6.50
C LEU A 116 13.57 -15.28 6.96
N GLN A 117 13.34 -15.62 8.24
CA GLN A 117 13.59 -16.95 8.76
C GLN A 117 12.83 -18.05 8.01
N MET A 118 11.58 -17.80 7.65
CA MET A 118 10.75 -18.70 6.83
C MET A 118 11.31 -18.77 5.40
N TYR A 119 11.58 -17.62 4.79
CA TYR A 119 11.99 -17.48 3.40
C TYR A 119 13.29 -18.20 3.11
N ASP A 120 14.30 -18.02 3.97
CA ASP A 120 15.64 -18.61 3.80
C ASP A 120 15.64 -20.15 3.87
N GLN A 121 14.60 -20.75 4.46
CA GLN A 121 14.45 -22.20 4.56
C GLN A 121 13.72 -22.83 3.36
N LEU A 122 13.22 -22.03 2.43
CA LEU A 122 12.41 -22.50 1.32
C LEU A 122 13.23 -22.69 0.04
N PRO A 123 12.89 -23.68 -0.80
CA PRO A 123 13.41 -23.75 -2.14
C PRO A 123 12.97 -22.57 -3.00
N ALA A 124 13.77 -22.22 -4.02
CA ALA A 124 13.61 -21.01 -4.83
C ALA A 124 12.19 -20.83 -5.42
N GLU A 125 11.58 -21.93 -5.92
CA GLU A 125 10.22 -21.85 -6.47
C GLU A 125 9.18 -21.45 -5.43
N ARG A 126 9.39 -21.83 -4.17
CA ARG A 126 8.51 -21.46 -3.05
C ARG A 126 8.77 -20.04 -2.56
N GLN A 127 10.02 -19.59 -2.61
CA GLN A 127 10.37 -18.20 -2.32
C GLN A 127 9.67 -17.25 -3.30
N ASP A 128 9.69 -17.57 -4.58
CA ASP A 128 8.99 -16.78 -5.61
C ASP A 128 7.49 -16.68 -5.37
N GLN A 129 6.83 -17.75 -4.97
CA GLN A 129 5.40 -17.74 -4.65
C GLN A 129 5.06 -16.77 -3.51
N LEU A 130 5.93 -16.63 -2.51
CA LEU A 130 5.73 -15.68 -1.41
C LEU A 130 5.95 -14.23 -1.84
N LEU A 131 6.86 -13.97 -2.78
CA LEU A 131 7.21 -12.62 -3.23
C LEU A 131 6.29 -12.09 -4.33
N LEU A 132 5.65 -12.96 -5.12
CA LEU A 132 4.76 -12.54 -6.21
C LEU A 132 3.69 -11.53 -5.77
N PRO A 133 2.98 -11.73 -4.65
CA PRO A 133 1.97 -10.77 -4.18
C PRO A 133 2.56 -9.44 -3.71
N THR A 134 3.87 -9.38 -3.40
CA THR A 134 4.54 -8.18 -2.88
C THR A 134 5.31 -7.42 -3.95
N ARG A 135 5.65 -8.06 -5.08
CA ARG A 135 6.43 -7.45 -6.18
C ARG A 135 5.71 -6.32 -6.89
N ARG A 136 4.40 -6.32 -6.84
CA ARG A 136 3.57 -5.22 -7.34
C ARG A 136 2.42 -5.02 -6.37
N PRO A 137 2.55 -4.14 -5.38
CA PRO A 137 1.33 -3.55 -4.90
C PRO A 137 0.65 -2.98 -6.14
N ALA A 138 -0.57 -3.41 -6.40
CA ALA A 138 -1.35 -2.86 -7.49
C ALA A 138 -1.74 -1.41 -7.17
N PHE A 139 -0.77 -0.54 -7.01
CA PHE A 139 -0.90 0.89 -7.26
C PHE A 139 -1.15 1.12 -8.76
N GLY A 140 -1.61 0.12 -9.47
CA GLY A 140 -1.87 0.10 -10.89
C GLY A 140 -3.26 0.52 -11.31
N ALA A 141 -4.15 0.77 -10.41
CA ALA A 141 -5.13 1.82 -10.63
C ALA A 141 -4.34 3.11 -10.39
N GLU A 142 -4.22 3.96 -11.39
CA GLU A 142 -3.77 5.34 -11.21
C GLU A 142 -4.31 5.84 -9.87
N PRO A 143 -3.47 6.45 -9.02
CA PRO A 143 -3.96 6.93 -7.75
C PRO A 143 -5.25 7.68 -8.05
N ARG A 144 -6.35 7.23 -7.49
CA ARG A 144 -7.59 8.01 -7.50
C ARG A 144 -7.37 9.19 -6.54
N ILE A 145 -6.39 10.02 -6.93
CA ILE A 145 -6.36 11.38 -6.46
C ILE A 145 -7.60 11.96 -7.11
N PRO A 146 -8.61 12.39 -6.36
CA PRO A 146 -9.82 12.99 -6.91
C PRO A 146 -9.53 14.27 -7.71
N PHE A 147 -8.27 14.60 -7.84
CA PHE A 147 -7.69 15.72 -8.56
C PHE A 147 -6.72 15.10 -9.57
N GLY A 148 -6.91 15.36 -10.83
CA GLY A 148 -6.10 14.84 -11.92
C GLY A 148 -4.59 14.89 -11.60
N LEU A 149 -3.86 13.88 -12.01
CA LEU A 149 -2.40 13.87 -11.85
C LEU A 149 -1.83 15.07 -12.59
N ALA A 150 -1.06 15.89 -11.88
CA ALA A 150 -0.24 16.88 -12.54
C ALA A 150 0.77 16.14 -13.43
N LYS A 151 0.79 16.46 -14.72
CA LYS A 151 1.72 15.90 -15.68
C LYS A 151 2.80 16.93 -15.97
N VAL A 152 4.07 16.54 -15.88
CA VAL A 152 5.17 17.39 -16.32
C VAL A 152 5.01 17.64 -17.83
N GLU A 153 4.91 18.90 -18.21
CA GLU A 153 4.74 19.34 -19.59
C GLU A 153 6.06 19.78 -20.21
N GLU A 154 6.90 20.44 -19.41
CA GLU A 154 8.16 20.99 -19.90
C GLU A 154 9.23 21.00 -18.81
N ILE A 155 10.48 20.79 -19.21
CA ILE A 155 11.67 20.95 -18.38
C ILE A 155 12.65 21.83 -19.16
N ILE A 156 12.96 23.02 -18.61
CA ILE A 156 13.91 23.96 -19.19
C ILE A 156 15.20 23.90 -18.38
N ASP A 157 16.29 23.49 -19.02
CA ASP A 157 17.63 23.49 -18.42
C ASP A 157 18.27 24.88 -18.57
N GLN A 158 18.60 25.50 -17.45
CA GLN A 158 19.23 26.83 -17.38
C GLN A 158 20.67 26.74 -16.84
N GLY A 159 21.28 25.56 -16.86
CA GLY A 159 22.64 25.31 -16.37
C GLY A 159 22.67 25.00 -14.87
N GLU A 160 22.64 25.99 -14.02
CA GLU A 160 22.64 25.80 -12.54
C GLU A 160 21.25 25.43 -11.99
N HIS A 161 20.20 25.63 -12.78
CA HIS A 161 18.81 25.41 -12.37
C HIS A 161 18.00 24.72 -13.46
N LEU A 162 17.02 23.94 -13.05
CA LEU A 162 15.96 23.41 -13.89
C LEU A 162 14.64 24.10 -13.58
N THR A 163 13.97 24.63 -14.59
CA THR A 163 12.57 25.06 -14.46
C THR A 163 11.68 23.96 -14.97
N ILE A 164 10.79 23.47 -14.10
CA ILE A 164 9.87 22.36 -14.39
C ILE A 164 8.47 22.92 -14.35
N SER A 165 7.70 22.73 -15.43
CA SER A 165 6.29 23.09 -15.50
C SER A 165 5.40 21.87 -15.63
N TRP A 166 4.17 21.98 -15.12
CA TRP A 166 3.18 20.91 -15.14
C TRP A 166 1.78 21.44 -15.38
N GLY A 167 0.98 20.64 -16.03
CA GLY A 167 -0.42 20.91 -16.32
C GLY A 167 -1.37 19.92 -15.66
N TYR A 168 -2.66 20.25 -15.72
CA TYR A 168 -3.75 19.42 -15.26
C TYR A 168 -4.86 19.33 -16.29
N ASP A 169 -5.53 18.19 -16.30
CA ASP A 169 -6.71 17.97 -17.14
C ASP A 169 -8.02 18.49 -16.51
N LEU A 170 -7.98 19.01 -15.29
CA LEU A 170 -9.16 19.50 -14.57
C LEU A 170 -9.04 20.99 -14.24
N GLN A 171 -10.20 21.66 -14.11
CA GLN A 171 -10.24 23.05 -13.65
C GLN A 171 -9.53 23.18 -12.30
N GLU A 172 -8.69 24.20 -12.18
CA GLU A 172 -7.85 24.42 -11.00
C GLU A 172 -8.68 24.49 -9.73
N PRO A 173 -8.48 23.56 -8.79
CA PRO A 173 -9.00 23.76 -7.46
C PRO A 173 -8.13 24.80 -6.77
N THR A 174 -8.73 25.90 -6.36
CA THR A 174 -8.04 26.94 -5.57
C THR A 174 -7.49 26.33 -4.27
N GLY A 175 -6.21 26.57 -4.00
CA GLY A 175 -5.57 26.17 -2.74
C GLY A 175 -4.82 24.83 -2.75
N HIS A 176 -4.59 24.22 -3.91
CA HIS A 176 -3.77 23.00 -4.02
C HIS A 176 -2.28 23.33 -4.11
N THR A 177 -1.49 22.46 -3.52
CA THR A 177 -0.02 22.46 -3.62
C THR A 177 0.44 21.12 -4.16
N PHE A 178 1.64 21.11 -4.76
CA PHE A 178 2.25 19.94 -5.39
C PHE A 178 3.53 19.55 -4.69
N ASN A 179 3.80 18.26 -4.71
CA ASN A 179 5.13 17.74 -4.39
C ASN A 179 5.78 17.27 -5.68
N LEU A 180 6.99 17.72 -5.93
CA LEU A 180 7.77 17.33 -7.09
C LEU A 180 8.77 16.25 -6.68
N TYR A 181 8.81 15.15 -7.43
CA TYR A 181 9.71 14.03 -7.22
C TYR A 181 10.47 13.73 -8.49
N TYR A 182 11.70 13.19 -8.36
CA TYR A 182 12.41 12.59 -9.48
C TYR A 182 12.77 11.13 -9.21
N ARG A 183 13.00 10.39 -10.29
CA ARG A 183 13.55 9.04 -10.28
C ARG A 183 14.57 8.93 -11.40
N LEU A 184 15.72 8.32 -11.13
CA LEU A 184 16.71 8.02 -12.17
C LEU A 184 16.15 7.00 -13.16
N TYR A 185 16.14 7.37 -14.45
CA TYR A 185 15.67 6.49 -15.51
C TYR A 185 16.80 5.50 -15.88
N GLY A 186 16.46 4.22 -16.02
CA GLY A 186 17.42 3.16 -16.40
C GLY A 186 18.16 2.50 -15.25
N SER A 187 18.06 3.00 -14.03
CA SER A 187 18.41 2.24 -12.83
C SER A 187 17.31 1.23 -12.51
N HIS A 188 17.68 0.09 -11.93
CA HIS A 188 16.75 -0.96 -11.54
C HIS A 188 15.47 -0.36 -10.92
N LEU A 189 14.33 -1.05 -11.09
CA LEU A 189 12.97 -0.65 -10.63
C LEU A 189 12.87 -0.23 -9.15
N ASP A 190 13.97 -0.36 -8.40
CA ASP A 190 14.09 -0.10 -6.97
C ASP A 190 14.65 1.29 -6.64
N CYS A 191 14.89 2.16 -7.63
CA CYS A 191 15.31 3.53 -7.30
C CYS A 191 14.18 4.28 -6.60
N PRO A 192 14.42 4.76 -5.36
CA PRO A 192 13.41 5.51 -4.64
C PRO A 192 13.07 6.81 -5.35
N LEU A 193 11.81 7.25 -5.22
CA LEU A 193 11.42 8.60 -5.57
C LEU A 193 12.09 9.58 -4.58
N VAL A 194 12.81 10.55 -5.09
CA VAL A 194 13.44 11.59 -4.29
C VAL A 194 12.64 12.87 -4.38
N LEU A 195 12.26 13.42 -3.23
CA LEU A 195 11.50 14.67 -3.16
C LEU A 195 12.40 15.86 -3.53
N LEU A 196 12.05 16.57 -4.59
CA LEU A 196 12.73 17.79 -5.03
C LEU A 196 12.10 19.07 -4.47
N GLY A 197 10.80 19.08 -4.30
CA GLY A 197 10.07 20.23 -3.79
C GLY A 197 8.77 19.82 -3.14
N GLN A 198 8.41 20.52 -2.07
CA GLN A 198 7.21 20.24 -1.28
C GLN A 198 6.30 21.47 -1.24
N SER A 199 4.99 21.22 -1.26
CA SER A 199 3.96 22.27 -1.14
C SER A 199 4.11 23.40 -2.16
N LEU A 200 4.52 23.07 -3.38
CA LEU A 200 4.69 24.02 -4.47
C LEU A 200 3.33 24.56 -4.92
N ALA A 201 3.17 25.88 -4.93
CA ALA A 201 1.98 26.53 -5.46
C ALA A 201 2.19 26.88 -6.95
N GLY A 202 1.10 26.82 -7.74
CA GLY A 202 1.17 27.15 -9.16
C GLY A 202 1.51 25.97 -10.07
N ARG A 203 1.97 26.26 -11.29
CA ARG A 203 2.21 25.28 -12.36
C ARG A 203 3.68 25.14 -12.75
N SER A 204 4.59 25.74 -12.03
CA SER A 204 6.02 25.61 -12.27
C SER A 204 6.85 25.78 -11.00
N ALA A 205 8.04 25.22 -10.98
CA ALA A 205 9.05 25.41 -9.95
C ALA A 205 10.44 25.44 -10.55
N THR A 206 11.33 26.21 -9.94
CA THR A 206 12.76 26.22 -10.27
C THR A 206 13.52 25.48 -9.19
N ILE A 207 14.29 24.48 -9.58
CA ILE A 207 15.06 23.58 -8.71
C ILE A 207 16.54 23.74 -9.02
N SER A 208 17.39 23.90 -7.98
CA SER A 208 18.85 23.90 -8.16
C SER A 208 19.33 22.51 -8.61
N ARG A 209 20.29 22.48 -9.54
CA ARG A 209 20.95 21.23 -9.96
C ARG A 209 21.70 20.54 -8.83
N ASP A 210 22.10 21.24 -7.79
CA ASP A 210 22.80 20.66 -6.63
C ASP A 210 21.96 19.58 -5.91
N PHE A 211 20.64 19.59 -6.12
CA PHE A 211 19.74 18.57 -5.59
C PHE A 211 19.55 17.34 -6.50
N LEU A 212 20.19 17.35 -7.67
CA LEU A 212 20.13 16.25 -8.62
C LEU A 212 21.45 15.47 -8.61
N PRO A 213 21.45 14.15 -8.77
CA PRO A 213 22.65 13.36 -8.95
C PRO A 213 23.35 13.74 -10.28
N GLU A 214 24.68 13.61 -10.30
CA GLU A 214 25.49 13.75 -11.49
C GLU A 214 25.18 12.70 -12.55
#